data_e980c6ed2a5c18d669548e4d9781c16e
#
_entry.id   e980c6ed2a5c18d669548e4d9781c16e
#
_cell.length_a   1.000
_cell.length_b   1.000
_cell.length_c   1.000
_cell.angle_alpha   90.00
_cell.angle_beta   90.00
_cell.angle_gamma   90.00
#
_symmetry.space_group_name_H-M   'P 1'
#
loop_
_entity.id
_entity.type
_entity.pdbx_description
1 polymer ?
#
loop_
_entity_poly.entity_id
_entity_poly.type
_entity_poly.pdbx_seq_one_letter_code
_entity_poly.pdbx_strand_id
1 'polypeptide(L)'
;DAALVVLDAVDGPQIGTARAWKLSKERGIPRFGLVNRLDRERADFKATLEQMRKNHGKNVIIPLYWPVGAEANFSRVVNVLFDKEIPAEIADDVAECRGLWLDAIAETDDDLMMRYLDGEELSDDEIREGLKKTVKTGRTIPVFAGSSTKDVGITELMDAIIELFPSPLNYVTVDGAKRKIGDECDAIGIVFKVLNDPFSGQLTFVRTVSGTFQADSDVYNLSRPGVKERFGSLLFMNGKNQTPVKSAGPGTIFACAKLKDTHIGDTVAVNAGETPLP
;
A
#
# COMPACT_ATOMS: atom_id res chain seq x y z
N ASP A 1 1.36 0.78 5.42
CA ASP A 1 0.31 -0.24 5.39
C ASP A 1 0.43 -1.12 4.16
N ALA A 2 0.69 -0.54 2.99
CA ALA A 2 0.98 -1.26 1.74
C ALA A 2 2.04 -0.51 0.93
N ALA A 3 2.71 -1.21 0.02
CA ALA A 3 3.69 -0.66 -0.90
C ALA A 3 3.24 -0.86 -2.35
N LEU A 4 2.92 0.23 -3.05
CA LEU A 4 2.74 0.22 -4.50
C LEU A 4 4.08 0.53 -5.16
N VAL A 5 4.64 -0.45 -5.85
CA VAL A 5 5.90 -0.33 -6.58
C VAL A 5 5.59 -0.04 -8.05
N VAL A 6 5.95 1.15 -8.50
CA VAL A 6 5.73 1.59 -9.88
C VAL A 6 6.97 1.24 -10.73
N LEU A 7 6.73 0.54 -11.83
CA LEU A 7 7.73 0.12 -12.80
C LEU A 7 7.50 0.83 -14.13
N ASP A 8 8.57 1.12 -14.84
CA ASP A 8 8.50 1.62 -16.20
C ASP A 8 8.36 0.44 -17.18
N ALA A 9 7.40 0.52 -18.09
CA ALA A 9 7.16 -0.54 -19.08
C ALA A 9 8.27 -0.67 -20.14
N VAL A 10 9.13 0.34 -20.29
CA VAL A 10 10.26 0.34 -21.23
C VAL A 10 11.53 -0.17 -20.55
N ASP A 11 11.82 0.38 -19.34
CA ASP A 11 13.08 0.11 -18.64
C ASP A 11 13.01 -1.11 -17.73
N GLY A 12 11.79 -1.58 -17.40
CA GLY A 12 11.58 -2.70 -16.49
C GLY A 12 11.98 -2.42 -15.03
N PRO A 13 12.17 -3.47 -14.22
CA PRO A 13 12.60 -3.32 -12.83
C PRO A 13 14.01 -2.74 -12.70
N GLN A 14 14.15 -1.69 -11.91
CA GLN A 14 15.40 -0.97 -11.65
C GLN A 14 15.94 -1.24 -10.22
N ILE A 15 17.14 -0.73 -9.90
CA ILE A 15 17.74 -0.87 -8.56
C ILE A 15 16.80 -0.34 -7.46
N GLY A 16 16.11 0.78 -7.72
CA GLY A 16 15.09 1.32 -6.81
C GLY A 16 13.95 0.36 -6.53
N THR A 17 13.48 -0.34 -7.57
CA THR A 17 12.45 -1.39 -7.48
C THR A 17 12.90 -2.52 -6.55
N ALA A 18 14.12 -3.04 -6.77
CA ALA A 18 14.67 -4.12 -5.95
C ALA A 18 14.80 -3.73 -4.47
N ARG A 19 15.22 -2.48 -4.20
CA ARG A 19 15.35 -1.95 -2.84
C ARG A 19 13.98 -1.80 -2.16
N ALA A 20 13.01 -1.20 -2.82
CA ALA A 20 11.65 -1.05 -2.30
C ALA A 20 11.01 -2.42 -2.01
N TRP A 21 11.22 -3.37 -2.91
CA TRP A 21 10.73 -4.74 -2.78
C TRP A 21 11.32 -5.48 -1.58
N LYS A 22 12.65 -5.38 -1.43
CA LYS A 22 13.36 -5.97 -0.30
C LYS A 22 12.88 -5.40 1.04
N LEU A 23 12.84 -4.07 1.17
CA LEU A 23 12.45 -3.40 2.41
C LEU A 23 10.99 -3.70 2.81
N SER A 24 10.06 -3.73 1.85
CA SER A 24 8.67 -4.06 2.14
C SER A 24 8.50 -5.54 2.51
N LYS A 25 9.27 -6.46 1.87
CA LYS A 25 9.29 -7.88 2.24
C LYS A 25 9.80 -8.11 3.66
N GLU A 26 10.93 -7.50 4.01
CA GLU A 26 11.55 -7.63 5.35
C GLU A 26 10.63 -7.13 6.47
N ARG A 27 9.76 -6.18 6.16
CA ARG A 27 8.80 -5.59 7.11
C ARG A 27 7.40 -6.22 7.05
N GLY A 28 7.21 -7.27 6.26
CA GLY A 28 5.91 -7.92 6.11
C GLY A 28 4.81 -7.02 5.51
N ILE A 29 5.21 -5.97 4.79
CA ILE A 29 4.26 -5.03 4.16
C ILE A 29 3.74 -5.64 2.87
N PRO A 30 2.39 -5.74 2.67
CA PRO A 30 1.79 -6.14 1.40
C PRO A 30 2.28 -5.28 0.24
N ARG A 31 2.54 -5.93 -0.90
CA ARG A 31 3.15 -5.29 -2.07
C ARG A 31 2.23 -5.40 -3.26
N PHE A 32 2.27 -4.37 -4.09
CA PHE A 32 1.53 -4.26 -5.33
C PHE A 32 2.47 -3.71 -6.40
N GLY A 33 2.34 -4.15 -7.63
CA GLY A 33 3.11 -3.65 -8.76
C GLY A 33 2.23 -2.87 -9.74
N LEU A 34 2.69 -1.73 -10.23
CA LEU A 34 2.09 -1.03 -11.37
C LEU A 34 3.12 -0.94 -12.49
N VAL A 35 2.85 -1.59 -13.61
CA VAL A 35 3.61 -1.38 -14.85
C VAL A 35 3.01 -0.18 -15.56
N ASN A 36 3.67 0.96 -15.43
CA ASN A 36 3.22 2.26 -15.94
C ASN A 36 3.88 2.59 -17.28
N ARG A 37 3.35 3.60 -17.96
CA ARG A 37 3.85 4.10 -19.25
C ARG A 37 3.70 3.10 -20.39
N LEU A 38 2.65 2.30 -20.38
CA LEU A 38 2.35 1.35 -21.45
C LEU A 38 2.01 2.02 -22.79
N ASP A 39 1.77 3.32 -22.79
CA ASP A 39 1.55 4.17 -23.97
C ASP A 39 2.85 4.60 -24.69
N ARG A 40 4.02 4.31 -24.13
CA ARG A 40 5.29 4.70 -24.71
C ARG A 40 5.78 3.72 -25.79
N GLU A 41 6.56 4.24 -26.72
CA GLU A 41 7.29 3.44 -27.70
C GLU A 41 8.21 2.44 -26.99
N ARG A 42 8.24 1.20 -27.43
CA ARG A 42 8.96 0.05 -26.85
C ARG A 42 8.49 -0.37 -25.47
N ALA A 43 7.32 0.07 -25.04
CA ALA A 43 6.72 -0.43 -23.80
C ALA A 43 6.30 -1.90 -23.98
N ASP A 44 6.77 -2.78 -23.08
CA ASP A 44 6.46 -4.21 -23.11
C ASP A 44 6.04 -4.68 -21.71
N PHE A 45 4.73 -4.91 -21.54
CA PHE A 45 4.16 -5.42 -20.30
C PHE A 45 4.66 -6.83 -19.98
N LYS A 46 4.67 -7.73 -20.98
CA LYS A 46 5.05 -9.12 -20.79
C LYS A 46 6.52 -9.25 -20.40
N ALA A 47 7.41 -8.53 -21.08
CA ALA A 47 8.83 -8.54 -20.77
C ALA A 47 9.10 -8.01 -19.35
N THR A 48 8.42 -6.92 -18.94
CA THR A 48 8.52 -6.37 -17.58
C THR A 48 8.00 -7.36 -16.55
N LEU A 49 6.87 -8.00 -16.80
CA LEU A 49 6.26 -9.03 -15.95
C LEU A 49 7.21 -10.23 -15.76
N GLU A 50 7.80 -10.75 -16.85
CA GLU A 50 8.71 -11.87 -16.79
C GLU A 50 10.00 -11.56 -16.02
N GLN A 51 10.51 -10.35 -16.11
CA GLN A 51 11.63 -9.90 -15.28
C GLN A 51 11.28 -9.90 -13.79
N MET A 52 10.05 -9.48 -13.42
CA MET A 52 9.58 -9.57 -12.04
C MET A 52 9.43 -11.02 -11.59
N ARG A 53 8.82 -11.88 -12.43
CA ARG A 53 8.60 -13.31 -12.16
C ARG A 53 9.90 -14.09 -11.99
N LYS A 54 10.93 -13.77 -12.76
CA LYS A 54 12.26 -14.39 -12.66
C LYS A 54 12.86 -14.22 -11.26
N ASN A 55 12.62 -13.10 -10.62
CA ASN A 55 13.19 -12.79 -9.31
C ASN A 55 12.32 -13.25 -8.13
N HIS A 56 11.00 -13.39 -8.33
CA HIS A 56 10.05 -13.57 -7.24
C HIS A 56 9.11 -14.78 -7.41
N GLY A 57 9.08 -15.39 -8.57
CA GLY A 57 8.23 -16.53 -8.91
C GLY A 57 6.94 -16.14 -9.62
N LYS A 58 6.50 -17.03 -10.54
CA LYS A 58 5.29 -16.85 -11.36
C LYS A 58 4.01 -16.86 -10.51
N ASN A 59 3.94 -17.76 -9.53
CA ASN A 59 2.80 -17.92 -8.63
C ASN A 59 2.72 -16.79 -7.58
N VAL A 60 3.76 -15.97 -7.45
CA VAL A 60 3.81 -14.83 -6.53
C VAL A 60 3.43 -13.53 -7.26
N ILE A 61 3.94 -13.33 -8.48
CA ILE A 61 3.71 -12.13 -9.29
C ILE A 61 2.60 -12.43 -10.29
N ILE A 62 1.38 -12.00 -9.99
CA ILE A 62 0.22 -12.33 -10.80
C ILE A 62 -0.49 -11.04 -11.25
N PRO A 63 -0.62 -10.80 -12.56
CA PRO A 63 -1.44 -9.70 -13.08
C PRO A 63 -2.89 -9.81 -12.60
N LEU A 64 -3.41 -8.71 -12.03
CA LEU A 64 -4.83 -8.56 -11.74
C LEU A 64 -5.53 -7.81 -12.86
N TYR A 65 -4.81 -6.89 -13.51
CA TYR A 65 -5.27 -6.19 -14.69
C TYR A 65 -4.28 -6.37 -15.83
N TRP A 66 -4.80 -6.82 -16.98
CA TRP A 66 -4.03 -7.06 -18.20
C TRP A 66 -4.27 -5.95 -19.22
N PRO A 67 -3.22 -5.44 -19.92
CA PRO A 67 -3.38 -4.38 -20.90
C PRO A 67 -3.98 -4.88 -22.21
N VAL A 68 -4.83 -4.06 -22.83
CA VAL A 68 -5.33 -4.26 -24.19
C VAL A 68 -4.65 -3.28 -25.12
N GLY A 69 -3.96 -3.82 -26.14
CA GLY A 69 -3.06 -3.05 -27.00
C GLY A 69 -1.72 -2.76 -26.34
N ALA A 70 -0.84 -2.12 -27.09
CA ALA A 70 0.49 -1.72 -26.65
C ALA A 70 0.87 -0.37 -27.26
N GLU A 71 1.77 0.36 -26.63
CA GLU A 71 2.30 1.64 -27.09
C GLU A 71 1.18 2.65 -27.42
N ALA A 72 1.18 3.21 -28.64
CA ALA A 72 0.15 4.15 -29.09
C ALA A 72 -1.25 3.55 -29.09
N ASN A 73 -1.37 2.21 -29.25
CA ASN A 73 -2.64 1.47 -29.29
C ASN A 73 -3.08 0.98 -27.90
N PHE A 74 -2.34 1.24 -26.82
CA PHE A 74 -2.77 0.93 -25.48
C PHE A 74 -4.05 1.74 -25.14
N SER A 75 -5.16 1.05 -24.96
CA SER A 75 -6.49 1.68 -24.91
C SER A 75 -7.27 1.43 -23.61
N ARG A 76 -7.13 0.25 -23.02
CA ARG A 76 -7.82 -0.13 -21.78
C ARG A 76 -7.08 -1.26 -21.06
N VAL A 77 -7.54 -1.59 -19.88
CA VAL A 77 -7.14 -2.79 -19.13
C VAL A 77 -8.36 -3.70 -18.94
N VAL A 78 -8.11 -4.98 -18.71
CA VAL A 78 -9.14 -5.96 -18.35
C VAL A 78 -8.80 -6.59 -17.01
N ASN A 79 -9.82 -6.77 -16.15
CA ASN A 79 -9.69 -7.50 -14.91
C ASN A 79 -9.68 -9.01 -15.20
N VAL A 80 -8.59 -9.69 -14.86
CA VAL A 80 -8.42 -11.12 -15.21
C VAL A 80 -9.39 -12.04 -14.49
N LEU A 81 -9.95 -11.62 -13.35
CA LEU A 81 -10.89 -12.42 -12.55
C LEU A 81 -12.35 -12.17 -12.92
N PHE A 82 -12.74 -10.90 -13.14
CA PHE A 82 -14.15 -10.52 -13.20
C PHE A 82 -14.66 -10.13 -14.57
N ASP A 83 -13.78 -9.70 -15.51
CA ASP A 83 -14.22 -9.34 -16.84
C ASP A 83 -14.58 -10.58 -17.67
N LYS A 84 -15.72 -10.53 -18.36
CA LYS A 84 -16.22 -11.61 -19.21
C LYS A 84 -15.84 -11.42 -20.68
N GLU A 85 -15.67 -10.17 -21.11
CA GLU A 85 -15.35 -9.82 -22.49
C GLU A 85 -13.82 -9.63 -22.65
N ILE A 86 -13.13 -10.73 -22.92
CA ILE A 86 -11.68 -10.74 -23.10
C ILE A 86 -11.38 -10.76 -24.62
N PRO A 87 -10.58 -9.81 -25.13
CA PRO A 87 -10.11 -9.82 -26.51
C PRO A 87 -9.33 -11.08 -26.85
N ALA A 88 -9.53 -11.64 -28.06
CA ALA A 88 -8.94 -12.90 -28.46
C ALA A 88 -7.39 -12.90 -28.42
N GLU A 89 -6.76 -11.73 -28.69
CA GLU A 89 -5.32 -11.57 -28.70
C GLU A 89 -4.63 -11.74 -27.32
N ILE A 90 -5.39 -11.62 -26.24
CA ILE A 90 -4.90 -11.74 -24.86
C ILE A 90 -5.57 -12.88 -24.07
N ALA A 91 -6.47 -13.63 -24.72
CA ALA A 91 -7.32 -14.61 -24.04
C ALA A 91 -6.50 -15.68 -23.30
N ASP A 92 -5.46 -16.21 -23.92
CA ASP A 92 -4.60 -17.25 -23.32
C ASP A 92 -3.83 -16.70 -22.10
N ASP A 93 -3.28 -15.51 -22.21
CA ASP A 93 -2.56 -14.85 -21.11
C ASP A 93 -3.47 -14.57 -19.91
N VAL A 94 -4.68 -14.09 -20.18
CA VAL A 94 -5.70 -13.81 -19.15
C VAL A 94 -6.17 -15.11 -18.50
N ALA A 95 -6.42 -16.16 -19.29
CA ALA A 95 -6.83 -17.47 -18.76
C ALA A 95 -5.74 -18.06 -17.85
N GLU A 96 -4.46 -17.96 -18.24
CA GLU A 96 -3.35 -18.40 -17.41
C GLU A 96 -3.30 -17.62 -16.07
N CYS A 97 -3.40 -16.30 -16.13
CA CYS A 97 -3.38 -15.48 -14.91
C CYS A 97 -4.60 -15.75 -14.02
N ARG A 98 -5.78 -15.97 -14.61
CA ARG A 98 -6.99 -16.36 -13.87
C ARG A 98 -6.78 -17.68 -13.14
N GLY A 99 -6.19 -18.70 -13.78
CA GLY A 99 -5.86 -19.96 -13.14
C GLY A 99 -4.93 -19.77 -11.93
N LEU A 100 -3.84 -19.03 -12.09
CA LEU A 100 -2.91 -18.72 -10.99
C LEU A 100 -3.59 -18.01 -9.81
N TRP A 101 -4.54 -17.09 -10.09
CA TRP A 101 -5.32 -16.44 -9.04
C TRP A 101 -6.26 -17.40 -8.32
N LEU A 102 -6.99 -18.24 -9.07
CA LEU A 102 -7.93 -19.20 -8.47
C LEU A 102 -7.20 -20.24 -7.60
N ASP A 103 -6.03 -20.73 -8.03
CA ASP A 103 -5.17 -21.58 -7.23
C ASP A 103 -4.75 -20.90 -5.92
N ALA A 104 -4.25 -19.67 -6.00
CA ALA A 104 -3.82 -18.91 -4.83
C ALA A 104 -4.97 -18.55 -3.88
N ILE A 105 -6.16 -18.34 -4.41
CA ILE A 105 -7.39 -18.05 -3.65
C ILE A 105 -7.87 -19.33 -2.94
N ALA A 106 -7.93 -20.45 -3.65
CA ALA A 106 -8.34 -21.73 -3.08
C ALA A 106 -7.45 -22.14 -1.90
N GLU A 107 -6.13 -21.87 -1.97
CA GLU A 107 -5.17 -22.12 -0.88
C GLU A 107 -5.41 -21.30 0.40
N THR A 108 -6.35 -20.36 0.40
CA THR A 108 -6.64 -19.53 1.60
C THR A 108 -7.57 -20.20 2.62
N ASP A 109 -8.21 -21.30 2.24
CA ASP A 109 -9.20 -22.00 3.03
C ASP A 109 -9.32 -23.49 2.60
N ASP A 110 -9.27 -24.43 3.53
CA ASP A 110 -9.22 -25.86 3.21
C ASP A 110 -10.53 -26.36 2.55
N ASP A 111 -11.69 -25.85 2.96
CA ASP A 111 -12.98 -26.23 2.35
C ASP A 111 -13.09 -25.67 0.93
N LEU A 112 -12.62 -24.44 0.73
CA LEU A 112 -12.56 -23.81 -0.59
C LEU A 112 -11.64 -24.58 -1.54
N MET A 113 -10.48 -25.04 -1.03
CA MET A 113 -9.53 -25.86 -1.78
C MET A 113 -10.14 -27.20 -2.21
N MET A 114 -10.84 -27.89 -1.31
CA MET A 114 -11.49 -29.16 -1.65
C MET A 114 -12.53 -28.99 -2.76
N ARG A 115 -13.41 -28.02 -2.65
CA ARG A 115 -14.44 -27.71 -3.66
C ARG A 115 -13.83 -27.35 -5.01
N TYR A 116 -12.80 -26.54 -5.00
CA TYR A 116 -12.07 -26.15 -6.21
C TYR A 116 -11.42 -27.36 -6.90
N LEU A 117 -10.80 -28.28 -6.13
CA LEU A 117 -10.21 -29.51 -6.67
C LEU A 117 -11.27 -30.49 -7.20
N ASP A 118 -12.47 -30.51 -6.63
CA ASP A 118 -13.61 -31.28 -7.10
C ASP A 118 -14.26 -30.68 -8.38
N GLY A 119 -13.74 -29.53 -8.85
CA GLY A 119 -14.17 -28.87 -10.09
C GLY A 119 -15.37 -27.96 -9.90
N GLU A 120 -15.72 -27.56 -8.68
CA GLU A 120 -16.74 -26.56 -8.42
C GLU A 120 -16.23 -25.15 -8.77
N GLU A 121 -17.09 -24.36 -9.40
CA GLU A 121 -16.80 -22.94 -9.65
C GLU A 121 -16.92 -22.13 -8.36
N LEU A 122 -15.92 -21.28 -8.09
CA LEU A 122 -15.97 -20.35 -6.97
C LEU A 122 -16.87 -19.16 -7.31
N SER A 123 -17.69 -18.74 -6.37
CA SER A 123 -18.50 -17.53 -6.50
C SER A 123 -17.66 -16.26 -6.49
N ASP A 124 -18.17 -15.18 -7.07
CA ASP A 124 -17.50 -13.87 -7.10
C ASP A 124 -17.15 -13.38 -5.67
N ASP A 125 -18.00 -13.64 -4.68
CA ASP A 125 -17.77 -13.25 -3.28
C ASP A 125 -16.62 -14.06 -2.66
N GLU A 126 -16.55 -15.37 -2.90
CA GLU A 126 -15.44 -16.22 -2.45
C GLU A 126 -14.12 -15.79 -3.10
N ILE A 127 -14.15 -15.45 -4.39
CA ILE A 127 -12.99 -14.94 -5.12
C ILE A 127 -12.53 -13.62 -4.49
N ARG A 128 -13.42 -12.68 -4.19
CA ARG A 128 -13.08 -11.39 -3.57
C ARG A 128 -12.47 -11.54 -2.19
N GLU A 129 -13.10 -12.35 -1.34
CA GLU A 129 -12.60 -12.57 0.02
C GLU A 129 -11.26 -13.34 0.04
N GLY A 130 -11.11 -14.35 -0.80
CA GLY A 130 -9.86 -15.09 -0.96
C GLY A 130 -8.74 -14.21 -1.52
N LEU A 131 -9.04 -13.35 -2.51
CA LEU A 131 -8.10 -12.37 -3.05
C LEU A 131 -7.57 -11.43 -1.96
N LYS A 132 -8.45 -10.88 -1.11
CA LYS A 132 -8.04 -10.04 0.03
C LYS A 132 -7.13 -10.79 0.99
N LYS A 133 -7.47 -12.05 1.32
CA LYS A 133 -6.68 -12.89 2.24
C LYS A 133 -5.28 -13.15 1.69
N THR A 134 -5.16 -13.62 0.45
CA THR A 134 -3.85 -13.97 -0.15
C THR A 134 -2.96 -12.74 -0.35
N VAL A 135 -3.52 -11.59 -0.73
CA VAL A 135 -2.78 -10.33 -0.87
C VAL A 135 -2.30 -9.80 0.48
N LYS A 136 -3.17 -9.83 1.52
CA LYS A 136 -2.83 -9.38 2.88
C LYS A 136 -1.69 -10.17 3.49
N THR A 137 -1.59 -11.46 3.20
CA THR A 137 -0.48 -12.31 3.68
C THR A 137 0.83 -12.08 2.92
N GLY A 138 0.80 -11.36 1.79
CA GLY A 138 1.94 -11.13 0.92
C GLY A 138 2.39 -12.39 0.15
N ARG A 139 1.58 -13.45 0.12
CA ARG A 139 1.81 -14.66 -0.69
C ARG A 139 1.77 -14.35 -2.18
N THR A 140 0.78 -13.57 -2.59
CA THR A 140 0.63 -13.08 -3.96
C THR A 140 0.77 -11.57 -4.02
N ILE A 141 1.22 -11.08 -5.15
CA ILE A 141 1.47 -9.68 -5.41
C ILE A 141 0.72 -9.32 -6.69
N PRO A 142 -0.39 -8.58 -6.56
CA PRO A 142 -1.14 -8.11 -7.71
C PRO A 142 -0.30 -7.15 -8.56
N VAL A 143 -0.34 -7.36 -9.88
CA VAL A 143 0.28 -6.44 -10.84
C VAL A 143 -0.81 -5.78 -11.67
N PHE A 144 -0.71 -4.46 -11.75
CA PHE A 144 -1.58 -3.59 -12.53
C PHE A 144 -0.86 -3.12 -13.78
N ALA A 145 -1.62 -2.88 -14.82
CA ALA A 145 -1.16 -2.27 -16.06
C ALA A 145 -1.74 -0.85 -16.18
N GLY A 146 -0.98 0.13 -16.67
CA GLY A 146 -1.53 1.46 -16.83
C GLY A 146 -0.63 2.47 -17.54
N SER A 147 -1.23 3.62 -17.83
CA SER A 147 -0.56 4.83 -18.25
C SER A 147 -1.13 6.02 -17.49
N SER A 148 -0.35 6.55 -16.56
CA SER A 148 -0.74 7.74 -15.80
C SER A 148 -0.83 9.01 -16.66
N THR A 149 -0.19 9.04 -17.82
CA THR A 149 -0.23 10.16 -18.76
C THR A 149 -1.53 10.17 -19.57
N LYS A 150 -2.03 8.97 -19.94
CA LYS A 150 -3.28 8.79 -20.67
C LYS A 150 -4.48 8.51 -19.77
N ASP A 151 -4.26 8.40 -18.46
CA ASP A 151 -5.27 8.05 -17.45
C ASP A 151 -5.96 6.68 -17.73
N VAL A 152 -5.23 5.75 -18.34
CA VAL A 152 -5.72 4.39 -18.64
C VAL A 152 -5.24 3.43 -17.55
N GLY A 153 -6.14 2.65 -16.96
CA GLY A 153 -5.85 1.70 -15.88
C GLY A 153 -5.68 2.36 -14.51
N ILE A 154 -5.86 3.68 -14.41
CA ILE A 154 -5.66 4.41 -13.14
C ILE A 154 -6.92 4.38 -12.28
N THR A 155 -8.10 4.47 -12.86
CA THR A 155 -9.37 4.30 -12.14
C THR A 155 -9.44 2.90 -11.53
N GLU A 156 -9.13 1.86 -12.30
CA GLU A 156 -9.11 0.47 -11.86
C GLU A 156 -8.07 0.23 -10.75
N LEU A 157 -6.91 0.88 -10.83
CA LEU A 157 -5.92 0.87 -9.75
C LEU A 157 -6.46 1.53 -8.48
N MET A 158 -7.14 2.67 -8.57
CA MET A 158 -7.71 3.38 -7.42
C MET A 158 -8.80 2.55 -6.75
N ASP A 159 -9.67 1.91 -7.52
CA ASP A 159 -10.70 1.01 -6.99
C ASP A 159 -10.07 -0.19 -6.28
N ALA A 160 -9.04 -0.79 -6.87
CA ALA A 160 -8.30 -1.89 -6.25
C ALA A 160 -7.54 -1.46 -4.98
N ILE A 161 -7.05 -0.23 -4.88
CA ILE A 161 -6.47 0.32 -3.64
C ILE A 161 -7.52 0.32 -2.53
N ILE A 162 -8.73 0.78 -2.82
CA ILE A 162 -9.83 0.82 -1.84
C ILE A 162 -10.22 -0.60 -1.40
N GLU A 163 -10.25 -1.56 -2.33
CA GLU A 163 -10.70 -2.92 -2.07
C GLU A 163 -9.66 -3.80 -1.38
N LEU A 164 -8.39 -3.72 -1.82
CA LEU A 164 -7.36 -4.70 -1.49
C LEU A 164 -6.28 -4.19 -0.52
N PHE A 165 -6.04 -2.88 -0.44
CA PHE A 165 -4.99 -2.39 0.43
C PHE A 165 -5.46 -2.42 1.89
N PRO A 166 -4.60 -2.87 2.82
CA PRO A 166 -4.97 -2.91 4.22
C PRO A 166 -5.20 -1.50 4.76
N SER A 167 -6.30 -1.36 5.50
CA SER A 167 -6.58 -0.13 6.23
C SER A 167 -5.57 0.07 7.36
N PRO A 168 -5.12 1.31 7.64
CA PRO A 168 -4.29 1.60 8.80
C PRO A 168 -4.94 1.19 10.14
N LEU A 169 -6.26 1.06 10.18
CA LEU A 169 -7.00 0.61 11.37
C LEU A 169 -6.85 -0.89 11.68
N ASN A 170 -6.34 -1.66 10.73
CA ASN A 170 -6.08 -3.10 10.89
C ASN A 170 -4.63 -3.40 11.30
N TYR A 171 -3.85 -2.39 11.71
CA TYR A 171 -2.43 -2.53 11.95
C TYR A 171 -2.13 -3.18 13.31
N VAL A 172 -1.30 -4.23 13.29
CA VAL A 172 -0.69 -4.82 14.48
C VAL A 172 0.68 -4.17 14.69
N THR A 173 0.95 -3.64 15.87
CA THR A 173 2.26 -3.06 16.20
C THR A 173 3.35 -4.13 16.29
N VAL A 174 4.58 -3.73 16.00
CA VAL A 174 5.76 -4.57 15.70
C VAL A 174 6.25 -5.46 16.86
N ASP A 175 5.85 -5.24 18.08
CA ASP A 175 6.22 -6.05 19.26
C ASP A 175 5.23 -7.20 19.55
N GLY A 176 4.34 -7.51 18.59
CA GLY A 176 3.37 -8.61 18.73
C GLY A 176 2.24 -8.33 19.73
N ALA A 177 2.29 -7.25 20.47
CA ALA A 177 1.18 -6.79 21.29
C ALA A 177 0.10 -6.24 20.36
N LYS A 178 -1.05 -6.89 20.29
CA LYS A 178 -2.24 -6.38 19.61
C LYS A 178 -2.68 -5.10 20.31
N ARG A 179 -2.14 -3.96 19.93
CA ARG A 179 -2.73 -2.69 20.33
C ARG A 179 -4.06 -2.54 19.61
N LYS A 180 -5.11 -2.36 20.39
CA LYS A 180 -6.41 -2.02 19.85
C LYS A 180 -6.31 -0.62 19.25
N ILE A 181 -6.30 -0.54 17.93
CA ILE A 181 -6.30 0.76 17.24
C ILE A 181 -7.71 1.30 17.35
N GLY A 182 -7.89 2.38 18.09
CA GLY A 182 -9.20 3.00 18.30
C GLY A 182 -9.08 4.35 19.03
N ASP A 183 -10.15 5.14 18.98
CA ASP A 183 -10.20 6.48 19.59
C ASP A 183 -10.18 6.44 21.14
N GLU A 184 -10.42 5.28 21.74
CA GLU A 184 -10.46 5.09 23.19
C GLU A 184 -9.08 4.89 23.84
N CYS A 185 -8.01 4.82 23.02
CA CYS A 185 -6.64 4.68 23.52
C CYS A 185 -5.94 6.03 23.57
N ASP A 186 -4.94 6.15 24.45
CA ASP A 186 -4.04 7.31 24.45
C ASP A 186 -3.35 7.47 23.10
N ALA A 187 -3.22 8.71 22.66
CA ALA A 187 -2.63 8.99 21.37
C ALA A 187 -1.13 8.70 21.39
N ILE A 188 -0.71 7.89 20.42
CA ILE A 188 0.69 7.57 20.15
C ILE A 188 0.96 7.65 18.65
N GLY A 189 2.11 8.18 18.26
CA GLY A 189 2.49 8.35 16.87
C GLY A 189 4.00 8.24 16.67
N ILE A 190 4.38 8.02 15.41
CA ILE A 190 5.78 7.94 14.99
C ILE A 190 6.13 9.13 14.10
N VAL A 191 7.27 9.73 14.35
CA VAL A 191 7.85 10.78 13.52
C VAL A 191 8.61 10.13 12.37
N PHE A 192 8.16 10.31 11.15
CA PHE A 192 8.79 9.67 9.98
C PHE A 192 9.47 10.64 9.02
N LYS A 193 9.23 11.96 9.17
CA LYS A 193 9.81 12.98 8.29
C LYS A 193 9.93 14.32 9.00
N VAL A 194 11.01 15.04 8.71
CA VAL A 194 11.20 16.43 9.12
C VAL A 194 11.62 17.22 7.89
N LEU A 195 10.97 18.36 7.66
CA LEU A 195 11.26 19.29 6.56
C LEU A 195 11.48 20.68 7.09
N ASN A 196 12.37 21.43 6.46
CA ASN A 196 12.48 22.87 6.68
C ASN A 196 11.64 23.60 5.61
N ASP A 197 10.58 24.24 6.05
CA ASP A 197 9.72 25.09 5.22
C ASP A 197 10.15 26.53 5.36
N PRO A 198 10.28 27.30 4.26
CA PRO A 198 10.75 28.69 4.31
C PRO A 198 9.87 29.63 5.12
N PHE A 199 8.58 29.31 5.30
CA PHE A 199 7.59 30.15 5.98
C PHE A 199 7.25 29.65 7.38
N SER A 200 7.08 28.34 7.52
CA SER A 200 6.64 27.70 8.78
C SER A 200 7.81 27.22 9.64
N GLY A 201 9.05 27.29 9.13
CA GLY A 201 10.22 26.75 9.78
C GLY A 201 10.27 25.21 9.72
N GLN A 202 10.77 24.57 10.76
CA GLN A 202 10.81 23.12 10.82
C GLN A 202 9.41 22.53 10.97
N LEU A 203 9.01 21.69 10.01
CA LEU A 203 7.78 20.89 10.01
C LEU A 203 8.11 19.44 10.33
N THR A 204 7.55 18.92 11.39
CA THR A 204 7.68 17.53 11.82
C THR A 204 6.43 16.76 11.44
N PHE A 205 6.59 15.70 10.64
CA PHE A 205 5.49 14.85 10.20
C PHE A 205 5.34 13.66 11.12
N VAL A 206 4.15 13.49 11.63
CA VAL A 206 3.78 12.42 12.56
C VAL A 206 2.69 11.58 11.93
N ARG A 207 2.82 10.25 12.01
CA ARG A 207 1.74 9.32 11.74
C ARG A 207 1.12 8.90 13.07
N THR A 208 -0.16 9.14 13.25
CA THR A 208 -0.92 8.62 14.39
C THR A 208 -1.08 7.11 14.25
N VAL A 209 -0.62 6.36 15.24
CA VAL A 209 -0.74 4.89 15.29
C VAL A 209 -1.99 4.48 16.05
N SER A 210 -2.26 5.09 17.21
CA SER A 210 -3.49 4.86 17.99
C SER A 210 -3.91 6.14 18.69
N GLY A 211 -5.15 6.20 19.18
CA GLY A 211 -5.74 7.37 19.83
C GLY A 211 -5.84 8.59 18.91
N THR A 212 -6.14 9.72 19.47
CA THR A 212 -6.34 10.97 18.72
C THR A 212 -5.54 12.11 19.32
N PHE A 213 -4.59 12.65 18.57
CA PHE A 213 -3.88 13.87 18.93
C PHE A 213 -4.78 15.10 18.77
N GLN A 214 -4.66 16.04 19.70
CA GLN A 214 -5.37 17.32 19.65
C GLN A 214 -4.39 18.46 19.35
N ALA A 215 -4.85 19.47 18.65
CA ALA A 215 -4.12 20.71 18.51
C ALA A 215 -3.97 21.38 19.90
N ASP A 216 -2.92 22.18 20.06
CA ASP A 216 -2.61 22.89 21.29
C ASP A 216 -2.43 22.00 22.55
N SER A 217 -2.02 20.74 22.37
CA SER A 217 -1.81 19.76 23.44
C SER A 217 -0.34 19.48 23.72
N ASP A 218 -0.06 19.08 24.94
CA ASP A 218 1.26 18.62 25.34
C ASP A 218 1.49 17.16 24.93
N VAL A 219 2.70 16.84 24.52
CA VAL A 219 3.14 15.48 24.13
C VAL A 219 4.49 15.17 24.75
N TYR A 220 4.71 13.88 25.00
CA TYR A 220 5.98 13.34 25.49
C TYR A 220 6.72 12.64 24.35
N ASN A 221 8.01 12.91 24.22
CA ASN A 221 8.88 12.13 23.35
C ASN A 221 9.35 10.88 24.10
N LEU A 222 8.76 9.73 23.79
CA LEU A 222 9.05 8.47 24.48
C LEU A 222 10.43 7.92 24.13
N SER A 223 10.98 8.26 22.96
CA SER A 223 12.32 7.87 22.54
C SER A 223 13.41 8.69 23.25
N ARG A 224 13.04 9.80 23.89
CA ARG A 224 13.93 10.71 24.63
C ARG A 224 13.37 11.01 26.01
N PRO A 225 13.68 10.20 27.01
CA PRO A 225 13.12 10.35 28.36
C PRO A 225 13.28 11.77 28.92
N GLY A 226 12.21 12.32 29.46
CA GLY A 226 12.17 13.67 30.02
C GLY A 226 11.90 14.80 29.02
N VAL A 227 11.82 14.52 27.72
CA VAL A 227 11.47 15.52 26.73
C VAL A 227 9.95 15.64 26.64
N LYS A 228 9.44 16.83 26.92
CA LYS A 228 8.05 17.22 26.74
C LYS A 228 8.00 18.38 25.78
N GLU A 229 7.15 18.27 24.76
CA GLU A 229 6.93 19.31 23.77
C GLU A 229 5.44 19.63 23.64
N ARG A 230 5.11 20.66 22.89
CA ARG A 230 3.74 21.06 22.65
C ARG A 230 3.44 21.01 21.16
N PHE A 231 2.44 20.25 20.79
CA PHE A 231 1.81 20.40 19.48
C PHE A 231 1.01 21.70 19.46
N GLY A 232 1.40 22.64 18.61
CA GLY A 232 0.57 23.79 18.30
C GLY A 232 -0.53 23.39 17.31
N SER A 233 -0.62 24.09 16.19
CA SER A 233 -1.53 23.70 15.11
C SER A 233 -1.11 22.37 14.47
N LEU A 234 -2.08 21.46 14.31
CA LEU A 234 -1.91 20.27 13.48
C LEU A 234 -2.27 20.64 12.04
N LEU A 235 -1.47 20.20 11.08
CA LEU A 235 -1.60 20.57 9.67
C LEU A 235 -1.76 19.32 8.81
N PHE A 236 -2.84 19.22 8.05
CA PHE A 236 -2.91 18.28 6.94
C PHE A 236 -2.25 18.90 5.72
N MET A 237 -1.32 18.14 5.14
CA MET A 237 -0.50 18.60 4.02
C MET A 237 -0.98 18.01 2.71
N ASN A 238 -1.24 18.86 1.72
CA ASN A 238 -1.48 18.44 0.34
C ASN A 238 -0.52 19.23 -0.56
N GLY A 239 0.59 18.61 -0.90
CA GLY A 239 1.72 19.27 -1.55
C GLY A 239 2.23 20.44 -0.67
N LYS A 240 2.12 21.67 -1.16
CA LYS A 240 2.49 22.89 -0.42
C LYS A 240 1.33 23.47 0.41
N ASN A 241 0.11 23.00 0.19
CA ASN A 241 -1.06 23.51 0.88
C ASN A 241 -1.12 22.92 2.29
N GLN A 242 -1.29 23.81 3.28
CA GLN A 242 -1.38 23.49 4.69
C GLN A 242 -2.79 23.76 5.17
N THR A 243 -3.51 22.75 5.64
CA THR A 243 -4.87 22.89 6.18
C THR A 243 -4.83 22.62 7.68
N PRO A 244 -5.08 23.63 8.54
CA PRO A 244 -5.15 23.41 9.98
C PRO A 244 -6.32 22.50 10.35
N VAL A 245 -6.07 21.56 11.26
CA VAL A 245 -7.08 20.65 11.81
C VAL A 245 -7.04 20.68 13.33
N LYS A 246 -8.17 20.37 13.97
CA LYS A 246 -8.27 20.37 15.44
C LYS A 246 -7.72 19.09 16.05
N SER A 247 -7.83 17.99 15.32
CA SER A 247 -7.45 16.67 15.80
C SER A 247 -6.95 15.77 14.66
N ALA A 248 -6.15 14.76 15.01
CA ALA A 248 -5.60 13.76 14.10
C ALA A 248 -5.77 12.36 14.72
N GLY A 249 -6.73 11.60 14.20
CA GLY A 249 -7.09 10.26 14.66
C GLY A 249 -6.17 9.16 14.10
N PRO A 250 -6.42 7.90 14.46
CA PRO A 250 -5.60 6.75 14.06
C PRO A 250 -5.44 6.65 12.54
N GLY A 251 -4.23 6.32 12.10
CA GLY A 251 -3.87 6.17 10.68
C GLY A 251 -3.66 7.48 9.93
N THR A 252 -3.97 8.63 10.51
CA THR A 252 -3.76 9.92 9.85
C THR A 252 -2.29 10.35 9.91
N ILE A 253 -1.90 11.11 8.90
CA ILE A 253 -0.60 11.79 8.84
C ILE A 253 -0.84 13.29 8.96
N PHE A 254 -0.16 13.93 9.91
CA PHE A 254 -0.21 15.36 10.09
C PHE A 254 1.21 15.92 10.24
N ALA A 255 1.35 17.20 10.03
CA ALA A 255 2.56 17.97 10.34
C ALA A 255 2.30 18.93 11.50
N CYS A 256 3.30 19.17 12.30
CA CYS A 256 3.33 20.24 13.29
C CYS A 256 4.66 21.00 13.21
N ALA A 257 4.59 22.27 13.55
CA ALA A 257 5.76 23.16 13.53
C ALA A 257 6.38 23.30 14.93
N LYS A 258 7.64 23.71 14.95
CA LYS A 258 8.35 24.19 16.16
C LYS A 258 8.68 23.15 17.23
N LEU A 259 8.70 21.85 16.89
CA LEU A 259 9.30 20.85 17.77
C LEU A 259 10.82 21.00 17.73
N LYS A 260 11.46 21.03 18.89
CA LYS A 260 12.91 21.31 19.00
C LYS A 260 13.74 20.05 19.18
N ASP A 261 13.25 19.12 20.01
CA ASP A 261 13.98 17.95 20.48
C ASP A 261 13.40 16.64 19.94
N THR A 262 12.49 16.72 18.94
CA THR A 262 11.85 15.58 18.29
C THR A 262 12.43 15.35 16.90
N HIS A 263 12.92 14.13 16.63
CA HIS A 263 13.65 13.76 15.41
C HIS A 263 12.95 12.61 14.67
N ILE A 264 13.40 12.32 13.45
CA ILE A 264 12.92 11.19 12.67
C ILE A 264 13.19 9.87 13.40
N GLY A 265 12.17 9.02 13.51
CA GLY A 265 12.22 7.76 14.25
C GLY A 265 11.73 7.86 15.69
N ASP A 266 11.56 9.08 16.21
CA ASP A 266 11.06 9.25 17.58
C ASP A 266 9.57 8.89 17.68
N THR A 267 9.19 8.31 18.81
CA THR A 267 7.80 8.08 19.21
C THR A 267 7.31 9.20 20.08
N VAL A 268 6.15 9.77 19.76
CA VAL A 268 5.48 10.79 20.54
C VAL A 268 4.15 10.28 21.08
N ALA A 269 3.80 10.63 22.31
CA ALA A 269 2.54 10.20 22.92
C ALA A 269 1.97 11.27 23.87
N VAL A 270 0.68 11.19 24.13
CA VAL A 270 -0.01 12.03 25.12
C VAL A 270 0.33 11.56 26.54
N ASN A 271 0.56 10.27 26.73
CA ASN A 271 0.90 9.67 28.02
C ASN A 271 2.38 9.24 28.04
N ALA A 272 3.14 9.73 29.06
CA ALA A 272 4.56 9.40 29.25
C ALA A 272 4.80 7.93 29.67
N GLY A 273 3.79 7.22 30.14
CA GLY A 273 3.88 5.83 30.58
C GLY A 273 3.79 4.79 29.44
N GLU A 274 3.60 5.23 28.21
CA GLU A 274 3.55 4.36 27.05
C GLU A 274 4.94 3.87 26.62
N THR A 275 5.00 2.71 25.94
CA THR A 275 6.25 2.16 25.41
C THR A 275 6.53 2.76 24.03
N PRO A 276 7.78 3.18 23.74
CA PRO A 276 8.17 3.65 22.41
C PRO A 276 7.87 2.60 21.34
N LEU A 277 7.43 3.06 20.17
CA LEU A 277 7.28 2.21 18.99
C LEU A 277 8.68 1.85 18.45
N PRO A 278 8.88 0.62 17.95
CA PRO A 278 10.16 0.17 17.44
C PRO A 278 10.55 0.83 16.11
#